data_cbd218e707012ef9a5a13502e4589103
#
_entry.id   cbd218e707012ef9a5a13502e4589103
#
_cell.length_a   1.000
_cell.length_b   1.000
_cell.length_c   1.000
_cell.angle_alpha   90.00
_cell.angle_beta   90.00
_cell.angle_gamma   90.00
#
_symmetry.space_group_name_H-M   'P 1'
#
loop_
_entity.id
_entity.type
_entity.pdbx_description
1 polymer ?
#
loop_
_entity_poly.entity_id
_entity_poly.type
_entity_poly.pdbx_seq_one_letter_code
_entity_poly.pdbx_strand_id
1 'polypeptide(L)'
;MMFKQNKTLLTAAIVLFIAVLAFFGAYQIFAPTAADGAKAISIEVLDHNQERTSYSIRTDAEYLIDAMKETPKFTFSGYEGPYGLTLTAINGITADWEKDNAYWCIYVNDEMGNYGVSSQPVNDGDAFRFEYTSLDANA
;
A
#
# COMPACT_ATOMS: atom_id res chain seq x y z
N MET A 1 -11.88 31.02 -48.31
CA MET A 1 -10.75 31.00 -47.34
C MET A 1 -11.18 30.64 -45.92
N MET A 2 -12.26 31.19 -45.42
CA MET A 2 -12.78 30.88 -44.09
C MET A 2 -13.12 29.39 -43.93
N PHE A 3 -13.61 28.75 -45.00
CA PHE A 3 -13.98 27.34 -44.98
C PHE A 3 -12.77 26.41 -44.76
N LYS A 4 -11.57 26.75 -45.30
CA LYS A 4 -10.38 25.94 -45.08
C LYS A 4 -9.91 25.97 -43.64
N GLN A 5 -9.95 27.14 -42.98
CA GLN A 5 -9.57 27.27 -41.58
C GLN A 5 -10.55 26.55 -40.67
N ASN A 6 -11.86 26.68 -40.95
CA ASN A 6 -12.87 26.02 -40.14
C ASN A 6 -12.79 24.49 -40.26
N LYS A 7 -12.47 23.97 -41.42
CA LYS A 7 -12.29 22.52 -41.62
C LYS A 7 -11.08 22.00 -40.89
N THR A 8 -9.98 22.75 -40.91
CA THR A 8 -8.76 22.36 -40.20
C THR A 8 -8.96 22.41 -38.71
N LEU A 9 -9.61 23.42 -38.17
CA LEU A 9 -9.91 23.54 -36.74
C LEU A 9 -10.87 22.44 -36.31
N LEU A 10 -11.89 22.15 -37.13
CA LEU A 10 -12.85 21.09 -36.82
C LEU A 10 -12.15 19.72 -36.82
N THR A 11 -11.28 19.45 -37.78
CA THR A 11 -10.53 18.20 -37.85
C THR A 11 -9.60 18.07 -36.67
N ALA A 12 -8.90 19.12 -36.28
CA ALA A 12 -8.04 19.12 -35.10
C ALA A 12 -8.83 18.86 -33.81
N ALA A 13 -9.99 19.47 -33.67
CA ALA A 13 -10.87 19.26 -32.53
C ALA A 13 -11.37 17.82 -32.45
N ILE A 14 -11.74 17.23 -33.59
CA ILE A 14 -12.20 15.83 -33.65
C ILE A 14 -11.06 14.88 -33.29
N VAL A 15 -9.85 15.09 -33.80
CA VAL A 15 -8.69 14.26 -33.48
C VAL A 15 -8.35 14.34 -32.00
N LEU A 16 -8.39 15.53 -31.43
CA LEU A 16 -8.15 15.72 -30.00
C LEU A 16 -9.20 14.98 -29.15
N PHE A 17 -10.46 15.09 -29.55
CA PHE A 17 -11.56 14.43 -28.84
C PHE A 17 -11.42 12.90 -28.88
N ILE A 18 -11.06 12.34 -30.03
CA ILE A 18 -10.82 10.89 -30.17
C ILE A 18 -9.64 10.47 -29.32
N ALA A 19 -8.57 11.26 -29.28
CA ALA A 19 -7.40 10.96 -28.43
C ALA A 19 -7.76 10.93 -26.95
N VAL A 20 -8.58 11.88 -26.49
CA VAL A 20 -9.05 11.92 -25.09
C VAL A 20 -9.91 10.71 -24.78
N LEU A 21 -10.83 10.33 -25.68
CA LEU A 21 -11.67 9.14 -25.49
C LEU A 21 -10.83 7.86 -25.46
N ALA A 22 -9.85 7.74 -26.33
CA ALA A 22 -8.97 6.59 -26.36
C ALA A 22 -8.14 6.47 -25.07
N PHE A 23 -7.63 7.58 -24.58
CA PHE A 23 -6.88 7.63 -23.32
C PHE A 23 -7.77 7.24 -22.15
N PHE A 24 -8.99 7.78 -22.09
CA PHE A 24 -9.93 7.48 -21.02
C PHE A 24 -10.37 6.01 -21.07
N GLY A 25 -10.62 5.48 -22.27
CA GLY A 25 -10.94 4.06 -22.44
C GLY A 25 -9.79 3.15 -22.03
N ALA A 26 -8.56 3.48 -22.39
CA ALA A 26 -7.38 2.73 -21.97
C ALA A 26 -7.23 2.77 -20.43
N TYR A 27 -7.46 3.92 -19.82
CA TYR A 27 -7.45 4.05 -18.37
C TYR A 27 -8.47 3.13 -17.71
N GLN A 28 -9.68 3.04 -18.25
CA GLN A 28 -10.72 2.15 -17.73
C GLN A 28 -10.34 0.66 -17.85
N ILE A 29 -9.65 0.31 -18.92
CA ILE A 29 -9.24 -1.09 -19.17
C ILE A 29 -8.07 -1.48 -18.26
N PHE A 30 -7.08 -0.60 -18.06
CA PHE A 30 -5.88 -0.89 -17.30
C PHE A 30 -5.98 -0.50 -15.82
N ALA A 31 -7.00 0.27 -15.45
CA ALA A 31 -7.22 0.59 -14.05
C ALA A 31 -7.60 -0.67 -13.28
N PRO A 32 -7.12 -0.85 -12.02
CA PRO A 32 -7.56 -1.98 -11.20
C PRO A 32 -9.09 -1.99 -11.08
N THR A 33 -9.67 -3.17 -11.23
CA THR A 33 -11.12 -3.30 -11.17
C THR A 33 -11.60 -3.23 -9.72
N ALA A 34 -12.80 -2.65 -9.52
CA ALA A 34 -13.39 -2.56 -8.19
C ALA A 34 -13.70 -3.94 -7.58
N ALA A 35 -13.70 -5.01 -8.39
CA ALA A 35 -13.90 -6.37 -7.90
C ALA A 35 -12.76 -6.84 -6.97
N ASP A 36 -11.57 -6.25 -7.08
CA ASP A 36 -10.39 -6.64 -6.30
C ASP A 36 -10.22 -5.83 -5.03
N GLY A 37 -11.26 -5.10 -4.61
CA GLY A 37 -11.25 -4.31 -3.41
C GLY A 37 -11.48 -2.84 -3.66
N ALA A 38 -12.18 -2.18 -2.72
CA ALA A 38 -12.56 -0.78 -2.83
C ALA A 38 -11.49 0.17 -2.32
N LYS A 39 -10.58 -0.30 -1.46
CA LYS A 39 -9.55 0.51 -0.82
C LYS A 39 -8.20 0.25 -1.48
N ALA A 40 -7.54 1.31 -1.92
CA ALA A 40 -6.17 1.23 -2.42
C ALA A 40 -5.23 1.63 -1.28
N ILE A 41 -4.36 0.70 -0.89
CA ILE A 41 -3.40 0.93 0.19
C ILE A 41 -2.00 0.53 -0.23
N SER A 42 -1.02 1.02 0.50
CA SER A 42 0.37 0.57 0.36
C SER A 42 0.86 0.01 1.69
N ILE A 43 1.72 -1.00 1.59
CA ILE A 43 2.42 -1.57 2.73
C ILE A 43 3.90 -1.53 2.41
N GLU A 44 4.69 -1.01 3.33
CA GLU A 44 6.11 -0.88 3.18
C GLU A 44 6.80 -1.56 4.36
N VAL A 45 7.89 -2.27 4.09
CA VAL A 45 8.69 -2.93 5.11
C VAL A 45 10.10 -2.37 5.06
N LEU A 46 10.55 -1.84 6.18
CA LEU A 46 11.92 -1.38 6.36
C LEU A 46 12.62 -2.35 7.31
N ASP A 47 13.54 -3.13 6.79
CA ASP A 47 14.16 -4.21 7.55
C ASP A 47 15.37 -3.74 8.39
N HIS A 48 16.02 -4.70 9.05
CA HIS A 48 17.16 -4.42 9.92
C HIS A 48 18.40 -3.87 9.20
N ASN A 49 18.46 -4.04 7.88
CA ASN A 49 19.50 -3.47 7.01
C ASN A 49 19.06 -2.18 6.35
N GLN A 50 17.87 -1.66 6.74
CA GLN A 50 17.26 -0.48 6.17
C GLN A 50 16.90 -0.65 4.67
N GLU A 51 16.76 -1.88 4.24
CA GLU A 51 16.23 -2.19 2.92
C GLU A 51 14.72 -2.08 2.93
N ARG A 52 14.19 -1.48 1.89
CA ARG A 52 12.78 -1.12 1.78
C ARG A 52 12.10 -2.00 0.74
N THR A 53 11.02 -2.63 1.13
CA THR A 53 10.17 -3.41 0.24
C THR A 53 8.77 -2.81 0.27
N SER A 54 8.19 -2.56 -0.89
CA SER A 54 6.89 -1.90 -1.00
C SER A 54 5.89 -2.79 -1.72
N TYR A 55 4.66 -2.74 -1.24
CA TYR A 55 3.52 -3.47 -1.78
C TYR A 55 2.38 -2.50 -2.00
N SER A 56 1.68 -2.65 -3.11
CA SER A 56 0.45 -1.90 -3.39
C SER A 56 -0.64 -2.88 -3.65
N ILE A 57 -1.73 -2.80 -2.89
CA ILE A 57 -2.86 -3.72 -3.03
C ILE A 57 -4.17 -2.95 -3.00
N ARG A 58 -5.21 -3.63 -3.50
CA ARG A 58 -6.58 -3.23 -3.28
C ARG A 58 -7.23 -4.26 -2.38
N THR A 59 -8.00 -3.78 -1.41
CA THR A 59 -8.59 -4.65 -0.39
C THR A 59 -9.93 -4.11 0.09
N ASP A 60 -10.79 -5.01 0.53
CA ASP A 60 -12.00 -4.68 1.28
C ASP A 60 -11.81 -4.88 2.78
N ALA A 61 -10.61 -5.22 3.21
CA ALA A 61 -10.32 -5.52 4.61
C ALA A 61 -10.66 -4.34 5.52
N GLU A 62 -11.27 -4.64 6.64
CA GLU A 62 -11.58 -3.65 7.67
C GLU A 62 -10.34 -3.35 8.54
N TYR A 63 -9.54 -4.37 8.82
CA TYR A 63 -8.35 -4.27 9.65
C TYR A 63 -7.09 -4.66 8.91
N LEU A 64 -5.98 -4.08 9.33
CA LEU A 64 -4.69 -4.25 8.67
C LEU A 64 -4.26 -5.72 8.58
N ILE A 65 -4.51 -6.53 9.61
CA ILE A 65 -4.12 -7.94 9.60
C ILE A 65 -4.72 -8.69 8.41
N ASP A 66 -5.96 -8.40 8.06
CA ASP A 66 -6.62 -9.06 6.94
C ASP A 66 -6.04 -8.59 5.61
N ALA A 67 -5.71 -7.31 5.49
CA ALA A 67 -5.02 -6.79 4.33
C ALA A 67 -3.63 -7.41 4.15
N MET A 68 -2.92 -7.64 5.25
CA MET A 68 -1.61 -8.30 5.23
C MET A 68 -1.70 -9.72 4.70
N LYS A 69 -2.75 -10.45 5.09
CA LYS A 69 -2.99 -11.82 4.62
C LYS A 69 -3.27 -11.89 3.13
N GLU A 70 -3.85 -10.83 2.57
CA GLU A 70 -4.18 -10.75 1.15
C GLU A 70 -3.00 -10.31 0.28
N THR A 71 -1.94 -9.78 0.88
CA THR A 71 -0.82 -9.20 0.14
C THR A 71 0.09 -10.29 -0.40
N PRO A 72 0.25 -10.41 -1.75
CA PRO A 72 1.14 -11.42 -2.33
C PRO A 72 2.59 -11.19 -1.92
N LYS A 73 3.31 -12.29 -1.67
CA LYS A 73 4.74 -12.29 -1.32
C LYS A 73 5.06 -11.58 0.00
N PHE A 74 4.05 -11.29 0.79
CA PHE A 74 4.20 -10.72 2.12
C PHE A 74 3.89 -11.81 3.14
N THR A 75 4.85 -12.11 4.01
CA THR A 75 4.68 -13.11 5.06
C THR A 75 4.91 -12.46 6.42
N PHE A 76 4.20 -12.97 7.40
CA PHE A 76 4.37 -12.50 8.77
C PHE A 76 3.99 -13.59 9.76
N SER A 77 4.53 -13.48 10.96
CA SER A 77 4.17 -14.38 12.06
C SER A 77 4.24 -13.63 13.37
N GLY A 78 3.65 -14.23 14.39
CA GLY A 78 3.60 -13.64 15.70
C GLY A 78 2.82 -14.53 16.64
N TYR A 79 2.44 -13.99 17.78
CA TYR A 79 1.65 -14.71 18.78
C TYR A 79 0.46 -13.88 19.20
N GLU A 80 -0.61 -14.54 19.62
CA GLU A 80 -1.80 -13.88 20.13
C GLU A 80 -1.55 -13.36 21.53
N GLY A 81 -1.76 -12.07 21.71
CA GLY A 81 -1.63 -11.39 22.99
C GLY A 81 -2.93 -10.74 23.43
N PRO A 82 -2.91 -9.99 24.53
CA PRO A 82 -4.13 -9.33 25.04
C PRO A 82 -4.77 -8.35 24.08
N TYR A 83 -3.98 -7.80 23.16
CA TYR A 83 -4.42 -6.79 22.19
C TYR A 83 -4.47 -7.32 20.76
N GLY A 84 -4.51 -8.64 20.58
CA GLY A 84 -4.49 -9.28 19.27
C GLY A 84 -3.12 -9.81 18.91
N LEU A 85 -2.81 -9.90 17.63
CA LEU A 85 -1.55 -10.45 17.17
C LEU A 85 -0.38 -9.52 17.46
N THR A 86 0.63 -10.04 18.14
CA THR A 86 1.91 -9.36 18.31
C THR A 86 2.88 -9.86 17.24
N LEU A 87 3.30 -8.98 16.34
CA LEU A 87 4.20 -9.33 15.26
C LEU A 87 5.59 -9.65 15.79
N THR A 88 6.16 -10.77 15.34
CA THR A 88 7.54 -11.14 15.66
C THR A 88 8.40 -11.24 14.42
N ALA A 89 7.85 -11.63 13.28
CA ALA A 89 8.61 -11.76 12.05
C ALA A 89 7.82 -11.21 10.86
N ILE A 90 8.52 -10.56 9.95
CA ILE A 90 7.98 -10.12 8.66
C ILE A 90 8.97 -10.54 7.58
N ASN A 91 8.47 -11.21 6.56
CA ASN A 91 9.27 -11.70 5.42
C ASN A 91 10.50 -12.50 5.87
N GLY A 92 10.32 -13.31 6.92
CA GLY A 92 11.39 -14.14 7.46
C GLY A 92 12.38 -13.43 8.38
N ILE A 93 12.18 -12.14 8.63
CA ILE A 93 13.07 -11.35 9.49
C ILE A 93 12.41 -11.23 10.86
N THR A 94 13.05 -11.82 11.87
CA THR A 94 12.54 -11.82 13.24
C THR A 94 13.09 -10.63 14.02
N ALA A 95 12.20 -9.91 14.69
CA ALA A 95 12.55 -8.92 15.70
C ALA A 95 12.18 -9.51 17.06
N ASP A 96 13.19 -9.85 17.87
CA ASP A 96 13.00 -10.49 19.16
C ASP A 96 13.33 -9.48 20.26
N TRP A 97 12.34 -9.19 21.07
CA TRP A 97 12.51 -8.24 22.16
C TRP A 97 13.53 -8.70 23.19
N GLU A 98 13.53 -9.99 23.51
CA GLU A 98 14.43 -10.53 24.54
C GLU A 98 15.87 -10.68 24.06
N LYS A 99 16.05 -11.10 22.80
CA LYS A 99 17.40 -11.36 22.25
C LYS A 99 18.01 -10.13 21.58
N ASP A 100 17.17 -9.37 20.87
CA ASP A 100 17.64 -8.32 19.97
C ASP A 100 17.28 -6.92 20.48
N ASN A 101 16.50 -6.80 21.55
CA ASN A 101 15.86 -5.55 21.96
C ASN A 101 15.18 -4.86 20.78
N ALA A 102 14.55 -5.64 19.93
CA ALA A 102 13.97 -5.19 18.69
C ALA A 102 12.50 -5.54 18.58
N TYR A 103 11.78 -4.75 17.84
CA TYR A 103 10.37 -4.98 17.56
C TYR A 103 10.01 -4.38 16.20
N TRP A 104 8.86 -4.79 15.67
CA TRP A 104 8.32 -4.21 14.45
C TRP A 104 7.40 -3.04 14.80
N CYS A 105 7.82 -1.84 14.47
CA CYS A 105 7.03 -0.64 14.70
C CYS A 105 6.13 -0.38 13.50
N ILE A 106 4.88 -0.03 13.77
CA ILE A 106 3.88 0.21 12.73
C ILE A 106 3.66 1.71 12.59
N TYR A 107 3.80 2.21 11.37
CA TYR A 107 3.48 3.59 11.02
C TYR A 107 2.28 3.61 10.08
N VAL A 108 1.39 4.55 10.30
CA VAL A 108 0.21 4.78 9.46
C VAL A 108 0.30 6.21 8.95
N ASN A 109 0.44 6.36 7.65
CA ASN A 109 0.58 7.69 7.00
C ASN A 109 1.71 8.52 7.64
N ASP A 110 2.86 7.88 7.86
CA ASP A 110 4.08 8.45 8.45
C ASP A 110 3.97 8.82 9.93
N GLU A 111 2.89 8.46 10.60
CA GLU A 111 2.73 8.65 12.03
C GLU A 111 2.74 7.29 12.74
N MET A 112 3.31 7.25 13.94
CA MET A 112 3.33 6.02 14.73
C MET A 112 1.91 5.56 15.00
N GLY A 113 1.60 4.30 14.68
CA GLY A 113 0.28 3.74 14.87
C GLY A 113 -0.08 3.57 16.35
N ASN A 114 -1.35 3.75 16.67
CA ASN A 114 -1.87 3.59 18.02
C ASN A 114 -2.40 2.20 18.30
N TYR A 115 -2.49 1.35 17.26
CA TYR A 115 -3.10 0.02 17.35
C TYR A 115 -2.17 -1.02 16.78
N GLY A 116 -2.28 -2.25 17.28
CA GLY A 116 -1.68 -3.41 16.62
C GLY A 116 -2.41 -3.76 15.34
N VAL A 117 -1.86 -4.69 14.57
CA VAL A 117 -2.39 -5.05 13.25
C VAL A 117 -3.82 -5.60 13.30
N SER A 118 -4.20 -6.26 14.41
CA SER A 118 -5.54 -6.82 14.57
C SER A 118 -6.63 -5.77 14.77
N SER A 119 -6.26 -4.58 15.20
CA SER A 119 -7.19 -3.51 15.53
C SER A 119 -6.99 -2.25 14.70
N GLN A 120 -5.95 -2.20 13.87
CA GLN A 120 -5.68 -1.04 13.03
C GLN A 120 -6.66 -1.00 11.87
N PRO A 121 -7.52 0.03 11.80
CA PRO A 121 -8.45 0.17 10.68
C PRO A 121 -7.72 0.46 9.38
N VAL A 122 -8.33 0.05 8.27
CA VAL A 122 -7.83 0.30 6.92
C VAL A 122 -8.79 1.25 6.21
N ASN A 123 -8.27 2.37 5.75
CA ASN A 123 -9.02 3.33 4.95
C ASN A 123 -8.38 3.47 3.56
N ASP A 124 -9.20 3.83 2.59
CA ASP A 124 -8.70 4.05 1.24
C ASP A 124 -7.61 5.13 1.24
N GLY A 125 -6.50 4.85 0.56
CA GLY A 125 -5.37 5.77 0.49
C GLY A 125 -4.36 5.65 1.62
N ASP A 126 -4.59 4.77 2.59
CA ASP A 126 -3.66 4.60 3.71
C ASP A 126 -2.33 4.01 3.25
N ALA A 127 -1.25 4.51 3.86
CA ALA A 127 0.11 4.00 3.70
C ALA A 127 0.58 3.45 5.04
N PHE A 128 0.82 2.15 5.07
CA PHE A 128 1.32 1.46 6.26
C PHE A 128 2.79 1.14 6.08
N ARG A 129 3.56 1.31 7.16
CA ARG A 129 4.98 0.95 7.16
C ARG A 129 5.30 0.14 8.39
N PHE A 130 5.95 -1.00 8.18
CA PHE A 130 6.51 -1.81 9.25
C PHE A 130 8.00 -1.55 9.27
N GLU A 131 8.51 -1.13 10.41
CA GLU A 131 9.89 -0.74 10.54
C GLU A 131 10.56 -1.55 11.65
N TYR A 132 11.63 -2.26 11.29
CA TYR A 132 12.44 -2.97 12.28
C TYR A 132 13.11 -1.92 13.16
N THR A 133 12.77 -1.96 14.43
CA THR A 133 13.23 -0.97 15.40
C THR A 133 14.02 -1.65 16.53
N SER A 134 15.26 -1.25 16.72
CA SER A 134 16.11 -1.79 17.76
C SER A 134 16.49 -0.69 18.74
N LEU A 135 16.36 -0.98 20.03
CA LEU A 135 16.83 -0.07 21.07
C LEU A 135 18.33 -0.14 21.26
N ASP A 136 18.99 -1.17 20.71
CA ASP A 136 20.43 -1.32 20.75
C ASP A 136 21.14 -0.70 19.55
N ALA A 137 20.40 0.04 18.69
CA ALA A 137 20.94 0.60 17.46
C ALA A 137 22.07 1.59 17.68
N ASN A 138 22.22 2.10 18.90
CA ASN A 138 23.25 3.06 19.26
C ASN A 138 24.45 2.41 19.98
N ALA A 139 24.39 1.11 20.10
CA ALA A 139 25.47 0.38 20.75
C ALA A 139 26.62 0.11 19.78
#